data_20df9695f05f17b52258df0e0eb66918
#
_entry.id   20df9695f05f17b52258df0e0eb66918
#
_cell.length_a   1.000
_cell.length_b   1.000
_cell.length_c   1.000
_cell.angle_alpha   90.00
_cell.angle_beta   90.00
_cell.angle_gamma   90.00
#
_symmetry.space_group_name_H-M   'P 1'
#
loop_
_entity.id
_entity.type
_entity.pdbx_description
1 polymer ?
#
loop_
_entity_poly.entity_id
_entity_poly.type
_entity_poly.pdbx_seq_one_letter_code
_entity_poly.pdbx_strand_id
1 'polypeptide(L)'
;VNTLHNFEKLGYKKTLAHFDSAQKKINNLVLKIVKNDSVIFTHCHSSAVVNSLIYAKKHKKRFEVYTTETRPLFQGRKTASELKKAGIKVTCFVDSAIDIALEKKQGTRKADLILLGADAILNDCVINKVGSGMIAELAFLHKIPLYIIADSWKYSSHHVKIEERDFREVWKNVPKHIKVRNPAFEKIE
;
A
#
# COMPACT_ATOMS: atom_id res chain seq x y z
N VAL A 1 -11.65 3.03 -11.28
CA VAL A 1 -12.85 3.63 -11.93
C VAL A 1 -12.42 4.57 -13.06
N ASN A 2 -11.62 5.60 -12.81
CA ASN A 2 -11.25 6.59 -13.83
C ASN A 2 -10.26 6.06 -14.89
N THR A 3 -9.50 5.03 -14.61
CA THR A 3 -8.50 4.47 -15.55
C THR A 3 -9.15 3.90 -16.81
N LEU A 4 -10.24 3.12 -16.68
CA LEU A 4 -10.96 2.57 -17.83
C LEU A 4 -11.60 3.68 -18.65
N HIS A 5 -12.31 4.60 -18.00
CA HIS A 5 -12.91 5.76 -18.67
C HIS A 5 -11.87 6.60 -19.42
N ASN A 6 -10.74 6.88 -18.80
CA ASN A 6 -9.65 7.63 -19.43
C ASN A 6 -8.98 6.84 -20.55
N PHE A 7 -8.87 5.52 -20.43
CA PHE A 7 -8.35 4.66 -21.49
C PHE A 7 -9.25 4.72 -22.75
N GLU A 8 -10.55 4.58 -22.57
CA GLU A 8 -11.53 4.67 -23.67
C GLU A 8 -11.49 6.05 -24.36
N LYS A 9 -11.38 7.13 -23.57
CA LYS A 9 -11.36 8.51 -24.07
C LYS A 9 -10.04 8.93 -24.71
N LEU A 10 -8.89 8.52 -24.15
CA LEU A 10 -7.57 9.02 -24.51
C LEU A 10 -6.76 8.04 -25.37
N GLY A 11 -7.11 6.77 -25.35
CA GLY A 11 -6.41 5.68 -26.03
C GLY A 11 -5.12 5.22 -25.33
N TYR A 12 -4.60 4.10 -25.79
CA TYR A 12 -3.51 3.36 -25.14
C TYR A 12 -2.22 4.20 -24.90
N LYS A 13 -1.74 4.91 -25.95
CA LYS A 13 -0.47 5.66 -25.86
C LYS A 13 -0.52 6.78 -24.81
N LYS A 14 -1.61 7.54 -24.77
CA LYS A 14 -1.78 8.63 -23.79
C LYS A 14 -1.97 8.09 -22.36
N THR A 15 -2.65 6.97 -22.22
CA THR A 15 -2.81 6.29 -20.94
C THR A 15 -1.48 5.83 -20.36
N LEU A 16 -0.65 5.18 -21.17
CA LEU A 16 0.70 4.78 -20.75
C LEU A 16 1.57 6.00 -20.39
N ALA A 17 1.56 7.03 -21.23
CA ALA A 17 2.31 8.25 -20.96
C ALA A 17 1.91 8.94 -19.66
N HIS A 18 0.60 8.88 -19.29
CA HIS A 18 0.13 9.37 -18.00
C HIS A 18 0.79 8.60 -16.84
N PHE A 19 0.71 7.26 -16.85
CA PHE A 19 1.29 6.45 -15.78
C PHE A 19 2.80 6.61 -15.66
N ASP A 20 3.52 6.66 -16.78
CA ASP A 20 4.96 6.88 -16.80
C ASP A 20 5.32 8.25 -16.20
N SER A 21 4.60 9.29 -16.61
CA SER A 21 4.79 10.66 -16.09
C SER A 21 4.47 10.75 -14.60
N ALA A 22 3.32 10.16 -14.17
CA ALA A 22 2.90 10.14 -12.78
C ALA A 22 3.93 9.38 -11.93
N GLN A 23 4.38 8.20 -12.38
CA GLN A 23 5.37 7.42 -11.65
C GLN A 23 6.71 8.17 -11.49
N LYS A 24 7.18 8.88 -12.53
CA LYS A 24 8.39 9.72 -12.42
C LYS A 24 8.24 10.81 -11.36
N LYS A 25 7.08 11.49 -11.31
CA LYS A 25 6.80 12.51 -10.28
C LYS A 25 6.76 11.90 -8.88
N ILE A 26 6.05 10.78 -8.70
CA ILE A 26 5.97 10.03 -7.45
C ILE A 26 7.37 9.61 -6.98
N ASN A 27 8.20 9.05 -7.87
CA ASN A 27 9.56 8.64 -7.56
C ASN A 27 10.39 9.80 -6.98
N ASN A 28 10.31 10.97 -7.59
CA ASN A 28 11.05 12.16 -7.14
C ASN A 28 10.54 12.69 -5.78
N LEU A 29 9.22 12.61 -5.54
CA LEU A 29 8.65 13.00 -4.24
C LEU A 29 9.06 12.02 -3.15
N VAL A 30 8.94 10.73 -3.39
CA VAL A 30 9.33 9.69 -2.43
C VAL A 30 10.83 9.74 -2.14
N LEU A 31 11.67 9.98 -3.15
CA LEU A 31 13.12 10.14 -2.96
C LEU A 31 13.47 11.25 -1.95
N LYS A 32 12.68 12.34 -1.89
CA LYS A 32 12.90 13.46 -0.95
C LYS A 32 12.53 13.10 0.47
N ILE A 33 11.49 12.29 0.68
CA ILE A 33 11.00 11.95 2.02
C ILE A 33 11.71 10.73 2.63
N VAL A 34 12.25 9.84 1.79
CA VAL A 34 13.03 8.69 2.26
C VAL A 34 14.39 9.15 2.80
N LYS A 35 14.62 8.94 4.09
CA LYS A 35 15.89 9.24 4.75
C LYS A 35 16.80 8.01 4.75
N ASN A 36 18.12 8.24 4.86
CA ASN A 36 19.06 7.14 5.05
C ASN A 36 18.83 6.50 6.43
N ASP A 37 19.07 5.19 6.48
CA ASP A 37 18.97 4.34 7.65
C ASP A 37 17.57 4.28 8.30
N SER A 38 16.53 4.72 7.55
CA SER A 38 15.13 4.66 7.99
C SER A 38 14.50 3.29 7.82
N VAL A 39 13.47 3.04 8.62
CA VAL A 39 12.53 1.93 8.49
C VAL A 39 11.25 2.46 7.85
N ILE A 40 10.88 1.91 6.70
CA ILE A 40 9.67 2.29 5.97
C ILE A 40 8.67 1.15 6.08
N PHE A 41 7.47 1.46 6.56
CA PHE A 41 6.38 0.48 6.59
C PHE A 41 5.47 0.64 5.38
N THR A 42 5.00 -0.47 4.83
CA THR A 42 3.96 -0.50 3.80
C THR A 42 3.03 -1.70 3.98
N HIS A 43 1.87 -1.65 3.35
CA HIS A 43 0.86 -2.71 3.40
C HIS A 43 0.33 -2.99 2.00
N CYS A 44 0.00 -4.25 1.74
CA CYS A 44 -0.50 -4.72 0.45
C CYS A 44 0.53 -4.59 -0.69
N HIS A 45 0.06 -4.51 -1.93
CA HIS A 45 0.91 -4.30 -3.10
C HIS A 45 0.44 -3.08 -3.88
N SER A 46 1.24 -2.03 -3.83
CA SER A 46 1.07 -0.85 -4.67
C SER A 46 2.29 -0.70 -5.59
N SER A 47 2.09 -0.77 -6.88
CA SER A 47 3.17 -0.57 -7.86
C SER A 47 3.81 0.82 -7.73
N ALA A 48 3.02 1.85 -7.41
CA ALA A 48 3.52 3.20 -7.19
C ALA A 48 4.48 3.26 -6.00
N VAL A 49 4.15 2.60 -4.88
CA VAL A 49 5.03 2.50 -3.70
C VAL A 49 6.27 1.68 -4.01
N VAL A 50 6.10 0.48 -4.55
CA VAL A 50 7.22 -0.44 -4.84
C VAL A 50 8.22 0.20 -5.81
N ASN A 51 7.74 0.77 -6.93
CA ASN A 51 8.60 1.40 -7.92
C ASN A 51 9.33 2.62 -7.35
N SER A 52 8.68 3.41 -6.50
CA SER A 52 9.33 4.57 -5.87
C SER A 52 10.41 4.18 -4.86
N LEU A 53 10.20 3.10 -4.09
CA LEU A 53 11.23 2.56 -3.19
C LEU A 53 12.41 1.96 -3.96
N ILE A 54 12.15 1.24 -5.06
CA ILE A 54 13.20 0.73 -5.95
C ILE A 54 13.99 1.90 -6.56
N TYR A 55 13.29 2.96 -6.96
CA TYR A 55 13.92 4.17 -7.47
C TYR A 55 14.82 4.82 -6.41
N ALA A 56 14.35 4.97 -5.18
CA ALA A 56 15.13 5.51 -4.08
C ALA A 56 16.39 4.67 -3.81
N LYS A 57 16.28 3.33 -3.85
CA LYS A 57 17.42 2.41 -3.73
C LYS A 57 18.45 2.62 -4.85
N LYS A 58 18.01 2.74 -6.10
CA LYS A 58 18.89 3.04 -7.25
C LYS A 58 19.63 4.39 -7.09
N HIS A 59 19.01 5.34 -6.38
CA HIS A 59 19.61 6.63 -6.04
C HIS A 59 20.41 6.60 -4.72
N LYS A 60 20.91 5.41 -4.36
CA LYS A 60 21.84 5.17 -3.24
C LYS A 60 21.26 5.46 -1.85
N LYS A 61 19.93 5.57 -1.70
CA LYS A 61 19.31 5.61 -0.37
C LYS A 61 19.49 4.28 0.34
N ARG A 62 19.82 4.33 1.63
CA ARG A 62 19.91 3.16 2.53
C ARG A 62 18.71 3.17 3.45
N PHE A 63 17.90 2.13 3.41
CA PHE A 63 16.71 1.95 4.26
C PHE A 63 16.34 0.47 4.28
N GLU A 64 15.48 0.11 5.21
CA GLU A 64 14.82 -1.20 5.23
C GLU A 64 13.30 -1.02 5.16
N VAL A 65 12.61 -2.05 4.71
CA VAL A 65 11.15 -2.03 4.55
C VAL A 65 10.53 -3.11 5.43
N TYR A 66 9.52 -2.71 6.17
CA TYR A 66 8.58 -3.59 6.86
C TYR A 66 7.29 -3.65 6.07
N THR A 67 6.74 -4.84 5.90
CA THR A 67 5.46 -5.04 5.22
C THR A 67 4.68 -6.14 5.89
N THR A 68 3.37 -6.17 5.75
CA THR A 68 2.56 -7.31 6.15
C THR A 68 2.35 -8.26 4.98
N GLU A 69 1.95 -9.49 5.26
CA GLU A 69 1.68 -10.48 4.20
C GLU A 69 0.40 -10.19 3.42
N THR A 70 -0.54 -9.46 4.01
CA THR A 70 -1.82 -9.02 3.42
C THR A 70 -2.73 -10.17 3.01
N ARG A 71 -3.41 -10.74 4.01
CA ARG A 71 -4.45 -11.75 3.81
C ARG A 71 -5.65 -11.17 3.02
N PRO A 72 -6.47 -12.01 2.33
CA PRO A 72 -6.29 -13.45 2.13
C PRO A 72 -5.35 -13.79 0.96
N LEU A 73 -5.09 -12.89 -0.01
CA LEU A 73 -4.39 -13.18 -1.26
C LEU A 73 -2.87 -12.94 -1.21
N PHE A 74 -2.34 -12.57 -0.04
CA PHE A 74 -0.90 -12.42 0.20
C PHE A 74 -0.18 -11.42 -0.71
N GLN A 75 -0.84 -10.31 -1.09
CA GLN A 75 -0.24 -9.30 -1.95
C GLN A 75 1.03 -8.67 -1.34
N GLY A 76 1.11 -8.57 -0.02
CA GLY A 76 2.31 -8.08 0.67
C GLY A 76 3.54 -8.97 0.46
N ARG A 77 3.35 -10.27 0.26
CA ARG A 77 4.45 -11.20 -0.09
C ARG A 77 5.03 -10.87 -1.48
N LYS A 78 4.19 -10.41 -2.43
CA LYS A 78 4.65 -9.91 -3.73
C LYS A 78 5.50 -8.67 -3.55
N THR A 79 5.04 -7.70 -2.75
CA THR A 79 5.80 -6.48 -2.39
C THR A 79 7.16 -6.85 -1.81
N ALA A 80 7.20 -7.73 -0.80
CA ALA A 80 8.44 -8.17 -0.17
C ALA A 80 9.41 -8.80 -1.19
N SER A 81 8.91 -9.65 -2.08
CA SER A 81 9.71 -10.32 -3.11
C SER A 81 10.31 -9.35 -4.13
N GLU A 82 9.53 -8.38 -4.61
CA GLU A 82 10.00 -7.38 -5.56
C GLU A 82 11.05 -6.44 -4.95
N LEU A 83 10.82 -5.98 -3.72
CA LEU A 83 11.78 -5.13 -3.01
C LEU A 83 13.08 -5.88 -2.69
N LYS A 84 13.00 -7.16 -2.27
CA LYS A 84 14.18 -8.01 -2.05
C LYS A 84 14.99 -8.17 -3.33
N LYS A 85 14.34 -8.43 -4.48
CA LYS A 85 15.02 -8.54 -5.78
C LYS A 85 15.78 -7.26 -6.15
N ALA A 86 15.30 -6.10 -5.70
CA ALA A 86 15.97 -4.81 -5.89
C ALA A 86 17.10 -4.53 -4.85
N GLY A 87 17.44 -5.50 -4.00
CA GLY A 87 18.49 -5.36 -2.99
C GLY A 87 18.11 -4.51 -1.77
N ILE A 88 16.80 -4.42 -1.48
CA ILE A 88 16.28 -3.77 -0.26
C ILE A 88 16.11 -4.83 0.82
N LYS A 89 16.55 -4.52 2.05
CA LYS A 89 16.28 -5.37 3.21
C LYS A 89 14.78 -5.29 3.55
N VAL A 90 14.11 -6.43 3.64
CA VAL A 90 12.67 -6.49 3.91
C VAL A 90 12.38 -7.45 5.06
N THR A 91 11.50 -7.04 5.96
CA THR A 91 10.88 -7.90 6.98
C THR A 91 9.39 -7.97 6.71
N CYS A 92 8.84 -9.18 6.57
CA CYS A 92 7.42 -9.41 6.34
C CYS A 92 6.77 -9.96 7.61
N PHE A 93 5.67 -9.35 8.02
CA PHE A 93 4.91 -9.69 9.21
C PHE A 93 3.56 -10.31 8.84
N VAL A 94 2.95 -11.04 9.76
CA VAL A 94 1.51 -11.36 9.69
C VAL A 94 0.70 -10.08 9.91
N ASP A 95 -0.50 -10.00 9.35
CA ASP A 95 -1.30 -8.76 9.41
C ASP A 95 -1.64 -8.32 10.84
N SER A 96 -1.81 -9.25 11.76
CA SER A 96 -2.07 -8.95 13.18
C SER A 96 -0.88 -8.37 13.94
N ALA A 97 0.34 -8.37 13.35
CA ALA A 97 1.55 -7.86 13.98
C ALA A 97 1.92 -6.43 13.55
N ILE A 98 0.95 -5.66 13.04
CA ILE A 98 1.20 -4.28 12.55
C ILE A 98 1.78 -3.40 13.66
N ASP A 99 1.23 -3.43 14.86
CA ASP A 99 1.73 -2.62 15.98
C ASP A 99 3.19 -2.99 16.35
N ILE A 100 3.55 -4.27 16.29
CA ILE A 100 4.94 -4.72 16.48
C ILE A 100 5.86 -4.19 15.37
N ALA A 101 5.36 -4.14 14.15
CA ALA A 101 6.13 -3.65 12.99
C ALA A 101 6.30 -2.12 13.01
N LEU A 102 5.38 -1.37 13.62
CA LEU A 102 5.44 0.09 13.70
C LEU A 102 6.24 0.61 14.89
N GLU A 103 6.22 -0.09 16.00
CA GLU A 103 6.93 0.27 17.23
C GLU A 103 8.20 -0.55 17.46
N LYS A 104 9.06 -0.06 18.34
CA LYS A 104 10.28 -0.77 18.77
C LYS A 104 9.91 -1.88 19.78
N LYS A 105 9.35 -2.99 19.28
CA LYS A 105 8.92 -4.14 20.09
C LYS A 105 9.56 -5.42 19.57
N GLN A 106 9.83 -6.37 20.46
CA GLN A 106 10.28 -7.72 20.10
C GLN A 106 11.47 -7.78 19.11
N GLY A 107 12.44 -6.88 19.26
CA GLY A 107 13.61 -6.83 18.40
C GLY A 107 13.45 -6.06 17.09
N THR A 108 12.28 -5.48 16.84
CA THR A 108 12.08 -4.58 15.69
C THR A 108 12.66 -3.19 15.95
N ARG A 109 12.84 -2.44 14.88
CA ARG A 109 13.07 -0.99 14.93
C ARG A 109 11.72 -0.28 14.78
N LYS A 110 11.58 0.91 15.35
CA LYS A 110 10.43 1.77 15.09
C LYS A 110 10.39 2.16 13.61
N ALA A 111 9.21 2.15 13.01
CA ALA A 111 9.02 2.68 11.67
C ALA A 111 9.16 4.22 11.69
N ASP A 112 9.92 4.75 10.74
CA ASP A 112 10.13 6.20 10.60
C ASP A 112 9.13 6.82 9.62
N LEU A 113 8.52 6.00 8.75
CA LEU A 113 7.69 6.45 7.64
C LEU A 113 6.74 5.33 7.22
N ILE A 114 5.51 5.68 6.92
CA ILE A 114 4.51 4.78 6.34
C ILE A 114 4.15 5.26 4.93
N LEU A 115 4.24 4.35 3.95
CA LEU A 115 3.82 4.61 2.57
C LEU A 115 2.71 3.62 2.20
N LEU A 116 1.51 4.11 1.94
CA LEU A 116 0.39 3.29 1.47
C LEU A 116 0.00 3.69 0.05
N GLY A 117 -0.50 2.75 -0.73
CA GLY A 117 -1.18 3.04 -1.98
C GLY A 117 -2.59 3.56 -1.76
N ALA A 118 -3.31 3.80 -2.85
CA ALA A 118 -4.76 4.03 -2.83
C ALA A 118 -5.42 3.32 -4.00
N ASP A 119 -6.63 2.80 -3.77
CA ASP A 119 -7.53 2.30 -4.81
C ASP A 119 -8.45 3.42 -5.31
N ALA A 120 -8.87 4.32 -4.42
CA ALA A 120 -9.52 5.58 -4.77
C ALA A 120 -9.19 6.66 -3.74
N ILE A 121 -9.23 7.92 -4.17
CA ILE A 121 -9.15 9.11 -3.34
C ILE A 121 -10.47 9.86 -3.54
N LEU A 122 -11.20 10.07 -2.47
CA LEU A 122 -12.46 10.82 -2.45
C LEU A 122 -12.24 12.18 -1.80
N ASN A 123 -13.29 13.00 -1.73
CA ASN A 123 -13.18 14.33 -1.11
C ASN A 123 -12.89 14.28 0.40
N ASP A 124 -13.38 13.24 1.06
CA ASP A 124 -13.41 13.08 2.51
C ASP A 124 -12.60 11.88 3.03
N CYS A 125 -12.21 10.96 2.15
CA CYS A 125 -11.50 9.76 2.57
C CYS A 125 -10.64 9.16 1.45
N VAL A 126 -9.78 8.23 1.83
CA VAL A 126 -9.05 7.36 0.90
C VAL A 126 -9.60 5.94 1.01
N ILE A 127 -9.80 5.27 -0.12
CA ILE A 127 -10.13 3.86 -0.16
C ILE A 127 -8.86 3.08 -0.47
N ASN A 128 -8.54 2.15 0.39
CA ASN A 128 -7.39 1.26 0.21
C ASN A 128 -7.67 -0.13 0.80
N LYS A 129 -6.74 -1.05 0.63
CA LYS A 129 -6.82 -2.42 1.15
C LYS A 129 -7.18 -2.43 2.63
N VAL A 130 -8.09 -3.37 3.02
CA VAL A 130 -8.45 -3.60 4.43
C VAL A 130 -7.20 -3.79 5.31
N GLY A 131 -7.16 -3.17 6.49
CA GLY A 131 -6.00 -3.02 7.36
C GLY A 131 -5.36 -1.63 7.31
N SER A 132 -5.66 -0.85 6.27
CA SER A 132 -5.09 0.50 6.10
C SER A 132 -5.63 1.52 7.11
N GLY A 133 -6.90 1.40 7.50
CA GLY A 133 -7.51 2.22 8.55
C GLY A 133 -6.83 2.00 9.89
N MET A 134 -6.67 0.75 10.30
CA MET A 134 -5.93 0.41 11.53
C MET A 134 -4.48 0.95 11.47
N ILE A 135 -3.82 0.86 10.31
CA ILE A 135 -2.48 1.41 10.14
C ILE A 135 -2.49 2.94 10.32
N ALA A 136 -3.49 3.64 9.80
CA ALA A 136 -3.61 5.09 9.96
C ALA A 136 -3.82 5.49 11.42
N GLU A 137 -4.67 4.78 12.16
CA GLU A 137 -4.87 4.97 13.60
C GLU A 137 -3.58 4.76 14.40
N LEU A 138 -2.85 3.67 14.12
CA LEU A 138 -1.58 3.39 14.78
C LEU A 138 -0.50 4.42 14.38
N ALA A 139 -0.50 4.87 13.13
CA ALA A 139 0.39 5.94 12.68
C ALA A 139 0.19 7.23 13.46
N PHE A 140 -1.08 7.62 13.68
CA PHE A 140 -1.45 8.77 14.50
C PHE A 140 -1.02 8.57 15.96
N LEU A 141 -1.36 7.44 16.56
CA LEU A 141 -1.00 7.09 17.94
C LEU A 141 0.51 7.16 18.18
N HIS A 142 1.30 6.58 17.27
CA HIS A 142 2.74 6.49 17.38
C HIS A 142 3.49 7.71 16.78
N LYS A 143 2.75 8.69 16.27
CA LYS A 143 3.30 9.89 15.62
C LYS A 143 4.26 9.56 14.46
N ILE A 144 3.90 8.58 13.65
CA ILE A 144 4.66 8.17 12.47
C ILE A 144 4.04 8.84 11.24
N PRO A 145 4.80 9.60 10.44
CA PRO A 145 4.27 10.20 9.23
C PRO A 145 3.80 9.15 8.25
N LEU A 146 2.56 9.30 7.76
CA LEU A 146 1.93 8.45 6.76
C LEU A 146 1.65 9.25 5.50
N TYR A 147 2.01 8.70 4.35
CA TYR A 147 1.75 9.28 3.04
C TYR A 147 1.02 8.30 2.15
N ILE A 148 0.00 8.79 1.46
CA ILE A 148 -0.70 8.07 0.41
C ILE A 148 0.00 8.33 -0.93
N ILE A 149 0.40 7.27 -1.59
CA ILE A 149 1.16 7.28 -2.84
C ILE A 149 0.26 6.83 -3.97
N ALA A 150 -0.23 7.79 -4.75
CA ALA A 150 -1.15 7.53 -5.84
C ALA A 150 -1.01 8.55 -6.96
N ASP A 151 -1.44 8.20 -8.16
CA ASP A 151 -1.60 9.13 -9.27
C ASP A 151 -2.98 9.80 -9.26
N SER A 152 -3.12 10.90 -10.00
CA SER A 152 -4.34 11.72 -10.01
C SER A 152 -5.58 11.01 -10.56
N TRP A 153 -5.44 9.91 -11.30
CA TRP A 153 -6.58 9.14 -11.81
C TRP A 153 -7.23 8.26 -10.74
N LYS A 154 -6.62 8.18 -9.56
CA LYS A 154 -7.27 7.57 -8.38
C LYS A 154 -8.31 8.50 -7.74
N TYR A 155 -8.30 9.79 -8.04
CA TYR A 155 -9.33 10.71 -7.55
C TYR A 155 -10.69 10.42 -8.20
N SER A 156 -11.74 10.41 -7.39
CA SER A 156 -13.13 10.29 -7.82
C SER A 156 -14.03 11.20 -6.97
N SER A 157 -14.88 11.99 -7.63
CA SER A 157 -15.94 12.74 -6.96
C SER A 157 -17.18 11.89 -6.66
N HIS A 158 -17.23 10.66 -7.15
CA HIS A 158 -18.36 9.76 -6.98
C HIS A 158 -18.08 8.73 -5.88
N HIS A 159 -19.15 8.33 -5.22
CA HIS A 159 -19.10 7.24 -4.23
C HIS A 159 -18.54 5.96 -4.86
N VAL A 160 -17.60 5.32 -4.18
CA VAL A 160 -17.02 4.04 -4.57
C VAL A 160 -17.58 2.96 -3.64
N LYS A 161 -18.25 1.97 -4.23
CA LYS A 161 -18.72 0.80 -3.48
C LYS A 161 -17.55 -0.06 -3.06
N ILE A 162 -17.47 -0.38 -1.78
CA ILE A 162 -16.47 -1.30 -1.27
C ILE A 162 -16.82 -2.73 -1.68
N GLU A 163 -15.86 -3.42 -2.27
CA GLU A 163 -15.99 -4.79 -2.75
C GLU A 163 -15.97 -5.78 -1.57
N GLU A 164 -16.98 -6.64 -1.51
CA GLU A 164 -16.97 -7.84 -0.68
C GLU A 164 -16.59 -9.03 -1.60
N ARG A 165 -15.48 -9.67 -1.32
CA ARG A 165 -14.94 -10.75 -2.14
C ARG A 165 -15.43 -12.11 -1.67
N ASP A 166 -15.14 -13.14 -2.46
CA ASP A 166 -15.52 -14.51 -2.15
C ASP A 166 -14.93 -14.95 -0.79
N PHE A 167 -15.80 -15.39 0.11
CA PHE A 167 -15.41 -15.86 1.43
C PHE A 167 -14.45 -17.06 1.39
N ARG A 168 -14.48 -17.85 0.31
CA ARG A 168 -13.60 -19.01 0.11
C ARG A 168 -12.12 -18.64 0.01
N GLU A 169 -11.80 -17.39 -0.32
CA GLU A 169 -10.43 -16.89 -0.26
C GLU A 169 -9.89 -16.84 1.18
N VAL A 170 -10.77 -16.62 2.15
CA VAL A 170 -10.44 -16.61 3.59
C VAL A 170 -10.45 -18.02 4.16
N TRP A 171 -11.54 -18.76 3.91
CA TRP A 171 -11.72 -20.12 4.44
C TRP A 171 -12.52 -20.98 3.46
N LYS A 172 -11.82 -21.88 2.73
CA LYS A 172 -12.40 -22.66 1.64
C LYS A 172 -13.52 -23.62 2.10
N ASN A 173 -13.31 -24.31 3.21
CA ASN A 173 -14.23 -25.33 3.73
C ASN A 173 -14.86 -24.84 5.03
N VAL A 174 -15.71 -23.84 4.95
CA VAL A 174 -16.40 -23.26 6.11
C VAL A 174 -17.45 -24.24 6.65
N PRO A 175 -17.47 -24.56 7.96
CA PRO A 175 -18.55 -25.32 8.57
C PRO A 175 -19.91 -24.61 8.43
N LYS A 176 -21.00 -25.38 8.43
CA LYS A 176 -22.36 -24.82 8.39
C LYS A 176 -22.56 -23.81 9.52
N HIS A 177 -23.35 -22.79 9.26
CA HIS A 177 -23.71 -21.71 10.20
C HIS A 177 -22.57 -20.75 10.62
N ILE A 178 -21.37 -20.85 10.04
CA ILE A 178 -20.34 -19.82 10.18
C ILE A 178 -20.43 -18.85 9.00
N LYS A 179 -20.61 -17.54 9.32
CA LYS A 179 -20.57 -16.48 8.31
C LYS A 179 -19.16 -15.93 8.24
N VAL A 180 -18.53 -16.00 7.07
CA VAL A 180 -17.21 -15.42 6.79
C VAL A 180 -17.40 -14.11 6.00
N ARG A 181 -16.75 -13.04 6.43
CA ARG A 181 -16.72 -11.76 5.74
C ARG A 181 -15.33 -11.56 5.12
N ASN A 182 -15.28 -11.02 3.91
CA ASN A 182 -14.05 -10.77 3.16
C ASN A 182 -14.10 -9.39 2.47
N PRO A 183 -14.17 -8.28 3.25
CA PRO A 183 -14.07 -6.96 2.65
C PRO A 183 -12.69 -6.77 2.04
N ALA A 184 -12.62 -6.37 0.78
CA ALA A 184 -11.34 -6.18 0.08
C ALA A 184 -10.69 -4.85 0.46
N PHE A 185 -11.49 -3.82 0.66
CA PHE A 185 -11.08 -2.44 0.88
C PHE A 185 -11.84 -1.83 2.05
N GLU A 186 -11.34 -0.71 2.54
CA GLU A 186 -11.99 0.11 3.57
C GLU A 186 -11.73 1.60 3.32
N LYS A 187 -12.46 2.45 4.02
CA LYS A 187 -12.23 3.89 4.06
C LYS A 187 -11.21 4.24 5.12
N ILE A 188 -10.34 5.19 4.81
CA ILE A 188 -9.42 5.85 5.73
C ILE A 188 -9.87 7.32 5.77
N GLU A 189 -10.35 7.77 6.89
CA GLU A 189 -10.79 9.16 7.14
C GLU A 189 -9.64 10.01 7.69
#